data_f9dc1825e1343150cb5d29df61e2b6c6
#
_entry.id   f9dc1825e1343150cb5d29df61e2b6c6
#
_cell.length_a   1.000
_cell.length_b   1.000
_cell.length_c   1.000
_cell.angle_alpha   90.00
_cell.angle_beta   90.00
_cell.angle_gamma   90.00
#
_symmetry.space_group_name_H-M   'P 1'
#
loop_
_entity.id
_entity.type
_entity.pdbx_description
1 polymer ?
#
loop_
_entity_poly.entity_id
_entity_poly.type
_entity_poly.pdbx_seq_one_letter_code
_entity_poly.pdbx_strand_id
1 'polypeptide(L)' 'MKDLIFDVMLNGRFVCTLKYRFCPLFPITEEELAKFVEDKRPSLKGKNYKIAI' A
#
# COMPACT_ATOMS: atom_id res chain seq x y z
N MET A 1 17.37 -3.53 5.35
CA MET A 1 15.91 -3.42 5.05
C MET A 1 15.39 -2.06 5.47
N LYS A 2 14.54 -1.48 4.67
CA LYS A 2 13.91 -0.20 4.98
C LYS A 2 12.40 -0.38 5.05
N ASP A 3 11.75 0.52 5.79
CA ASP A 3 10.29 0.52 5.92
C ASP A 3 9.71 1.72 5.18
N LEU A 4 8.74 1.46 4.34
CA LEU A 4 7.97 2.50 3.68
C LEU A 4 6.63 2.63 4.40
N ILE A 5 6.35 3.82 4.92
CA ILE A 5 5.09 4.11 5.58
C ILE A 5 4.23 4.90 4.61
N PHE A 6 3.03 4.43 4.39
CA PHE A 6 2.13 5.08 3.43
C PHE A 6 0.68 5.00 3.90
N ASP A 7 -0.12 5.95 3.43
CA ASP A 7 -1.55 5.99 3.72
C ASP A 7 -2.33 5.40 2.57
N VAL A 8 -3.39 4.69 2.88
CA VAL A 8 -4.32 4.17 1.89
C VAL A 8 -5.57 5.04 1.91
N MET A 9 -5.95 5.55 0.73
CA MET A 9 -7.10 6.42 0.57
C MET A 9 -8.11 5.77 -0.38
N LEU A 10 -9.38 5.89 -0.06
CA LEU A 10 -10.46 5.39 -0.91
C LEU A 10 -11.48 6.50 -1.09
N ASN A 11 -11.71 6.89 -2.36
CA ASN A 11 -12.62 7.98 -2.70
C ASN A 11 -12.31 9.28 -1.95
N GLY A 12 -11.00 9.57 -1.80
CA GLY A 12 -10.56 10.78 -1.12
C GLY A 12 -10.61 10.70 0.40
N ARG A 13 -10.97 9.54 0.95
CA ARG A 13 -11.06 9.35 2.41
C ARG A 13 -9.93 8.47 2.91
N PHE A 14 -9.40 8.83 4.05
CA PHE A 14 -8.37 8.04 4.71
C PHE A 14 -8.95 6.70 5.17
N VAL A 15 -8.24 5.61 4.85
CA VAL A 15 -8.63 4.26 5.27
C VAL A 15 -7.73 3.76 6.38
N CYS A 16 -6.42 3.72 6.11
CA CYS A 16 -5.46 3.21 7.08
C CYS A 16 -4.05 3.61 6.68
N THR A 17 -3.12 3.47 7.63
CA THR A 17 -1.69 3.63 7.37
C THR A 17 -1.05 2.25 7.46
N LEU A 18 -0.22 1.93 6.48
CA LEU A 18 0.47 0.65 6.43
C LEU A 18 1.98 0.88 6.33
N LYS A 19 2.74 -0.12 6.77
CA LYS A 19 4.19 -0.12 6.71
C LYS A 19 4.63 -1.32 5.88
N TYR A 20 5.39 -1.06 4.83
CA TYR A 20 5.91 -2.09 3.95
C TYR A 20 7.42 -2.17 4.08
N ARG A 21 7.93 -3.32 4.50
CA ARG A 21 9.37 -3.54 4.58
C ARG A 21 9.90 -4.01 3.24
N PHE A 22 10.97 -3.39 2.78
CA PHE A 22 11.53 -3.73 1.48
C PHE A 22 13.05 -3.67 1.52
N CYS A 23 13.69 -4.35 0.55
CA CYS A 23 15.13 -4.29 0.35
C CYS A 23 15.45 -3.09 -0.56
N PRO A 24 16.28 -2.13 -0.12
CA PRO A 24 16.57 -0.94 -0.94
C PRO A 24 17.33 -1.25 -2.23
N LEU A 25 17.84 -2.46 -2.38
CA LEU A 25 18.53 -2.88 -3.61
C LEU A 25 17.57 -3.20 -4.74
N PHE A 26 16.28 -3.39 -4.43
CA PHE A 26 15.25 -3.73 -5.41
C PHE A 26 14.18 -2.65 -5.43
N PRO A 27 13.80 -2.17 -6.62
CA PRO A 27 12.75 -1.14 -6.70
C PRO A 27 11.39 -1.71 -6.28
N ILE A 28 10.59 -0.86 -5.63
CA ILE A 28 9.22 -1.21 -5.27
C ILE A 28 8.32 -0.83 -6.44
N THR A 29 7.48 -1.75 -6.90
CA THR A 29 6.51 -1.48 -7.94
C THR A 29 5.15 -1.20 -7.32
N GLU A 30 4.28 -0.50 -8.06
CA GLU A 30 2.91 -0.24 -7.61
C GLU A 30 2.16 -1.55 -7.43
N GLU A 31 2.44 -2.55 -8.27
CA GLU A 31 1.80 -3.86 -8.17
C GLU A 31 2.13 -4.55 -6.85
N GLU A 32 3.38 -4.45 -6.40
CA GLU A 32 3.78 -5.03 -5.12
C GLU A 32 3.05 -4.37 -3.96
N LEU A 33 2.95 -3.04 -3.99
CA LEU A 33 2.24 -2.31 -2.94
C LEU A 33 0.75 -2.63 -2.98
N ALA A 34 0.17 -2.74 -4.17
CA ALA A 34 -1.24 -3.10 -4.31
C ALA A 34 -1.53 -4.48 -3.73
N LYS A 35 -0.69 -5.46 -4.02
CA LYS A 35 -0.84 -6.80 -3.46
C LYS A 35 -0.74 -6.78 -1.94
N PHE A 36 0.21 -6.01 -1.42
CA PHE A 36 0.39 -5.88 0.02
C PHE A 36 -0.85 -5.26 0.68
N VAL A 37 -1.37 -4.20 0.09
CA VAL A 37 -2.58 -3.53 0.60
C VAL A 37 -3.77 -4.49 0.61
N GLU A 38 -3.97 -5.22 -0.48
CA GLU A 38 -5.09 -6.13 -0.59
C GLU A 38 -4.95 -7.33 0.33
N ASP A 39 -3.71 -7.75 0.63
CA ASP A 39 -3.46 -8.80 1.59
C ASP A 39 -3.81 -8.36 3.02
N LYS A 40 -3.46 -7.11 3.37
CA LYS A 40 -3.75 -6.56 4.69
C LYS A 40 -5.20 -6.12 4.83
N ARG A 41 -5.82 -5.67 3.74
CA ARG A 41 -7.19 -5.18 3.71
C ARG A 41 -7.95 -5.83 2.55
N PRO A 42 -8.38 -7.08 2.69
CA PRO A 42 -9.08 -7.77 1.59
C PRO A 42 -10.33 -7.06 1.10
N SER A 43 -10.95 -6.25 1.95
CA SER A 43 -12.14 -5.48 1.56
C SER A 43 -11.85 -4.44 0.48
N LEU A 44 -10.57 -4.08 0.28
CA LEU A 44 -10.18 -3.12 -0.75
C LEU A 44 -9.96 -3.78 -2.10
N LYS A 45 -9.93 -5.09 -2.16
CA LYS A 45 -9.74 -5.81 -3.41
C LYS A 45 -10.87 -5.48 -4.38
N GLY A 46 -10.49 -5.04 -5.59
CA GLY A 46 -11.46 -4.59 -6.58
C GLY A 46 -11.94 -3.15 -6.39
N LYS A 47 -11.49 -2.47 -5.34
CA LYS A 47 -11.82 -1.07 -5.10
C LYS A 47 -10.77 -0.16 -5.74
N ASN A 48 -11.16 1.08 -6.00
CA ASN A 48 -10.28 2.07 -6.62
C ASN A 48 -9.58 2.92 -5.55
N TYR A 49 -8.74 2.28 -4.76
CA TYR A 49 -7.99 2.97 -3.71
C TYR A 49 -6.71 3.60 -4.25
N LYS A 50 -6.16 4.54 -3.48
CA LYS A 50 -4.89 5.20 -3.80
C LYS A 50 -3.92 5.09 -2.65
N ILE A 51 -2.64 5.08 -2.96
CA ILE A 51 -1.56 5.03 -1.99
C ILE A 51 -0.91 6.40 -1.96
N ALA A 52 -0.85 7.00 -0.77
CA ALA A 52 -0.23 8.30 -0.55
C ALA A 52 1.03 8.12 0.29
N ILE A 53 2.15 8.49 -0.28
CA ILE A 53 3.46 8.40 0.39
C ILE A 53 3.86 9.77 0.92
#